data_8a151ca1ad0bd4fc4752a955b517870c
#
_entry.id   8a151ca1ad0bd4fc4752a955b517870c
#
_cell.length_a   1.000
_cell.length_b   1.000
_cell.length_c   1.000
_cell.angle_alpha   90.00
_cell.angle_beta   90.00
_cell.angle_gamma   90.00
#
_symmetry.space_group_name_H-M   'P 1'
#
loop_
_entity.id
_entity.type
_entity.pdbx_description
1 polymer ?
#
loop_
_entity_poly.entity_id
_entity_poly.type
_entity_poly.pdbx_seq_one_letter_code
_entity_poly.pdbx_strand_id
1 'polypeptide(L)'
;MKICGISDIHGNLITNIPECDVLCICGDVIELNIQRNNERSELWWKNKFTKWIEKLPCKKVIVIPGNHDFYLEYIYNNNLFEQFRKEIYESTNKKLVFLIDQYYEYEGIKFYGSPWIAPIMFQEDKWAFSKDANNKYQLIPNCDILLTHDNPIKNHALGFMVFGKYKYHLYGHWHDGDSDVNLRCYNCSRLDDHYNFKKNYEFVILDIMTEKEKKQVEQEFLDSLINEAHNTHPDIEEWLSAYKVINLPQDKEDEVEWNTSAEILDSAVINDMED
;
A
#
# COMPACT_ATOMS: atom_id res chain seq x y z
N MET A 1 10.14 -5.76 -2.03
CA MET A 1 9.76 -4.66 -1.10
C MET A 1 9.00 -5.22 0.07
N LYS A 2 9.47 -4.98 1.29
CA LYS A 2 8.81 -5.41 2.52
C LYS A 2 7.94 -4.28 3.10
N ILE A 3 6.64 -4.53 3.27
CA ILE A 3 5.67 -3.58 3.81
C ILE A 3 5.16 -4.09 5.15
N CYS A 4 5.15 -3.23 6.18
CA CYS A 4 4.57 -3.52 7.48
C CYS A 4 3.30 -2.70 7.68
N GLY A 5 2.22 -3.31 8.17
CA GLY A 5 0.95 -2.65 8.49
C GLY A 5 0.72 -2.56 9.99
N ILE A 6 0.33 -1.38 10.47
CA ILE A 6 -0.21 -1.14 11.83
C ILE A 6 -1.40 -0.19 11.77
N SER A 7 -2.24 -0.19 12.80
CA SER A 7 -3.36 0.74 12.97
C SER A 7 -3.76 0.85 14.44
N ASP A 8 -4.61 1.83 14.76
CA ASP A 8 -5.26 1.97 16.06
C ASP A 8 -4.28 1.93 17.23
N ILE A 9 -3.22 2.74 17.12
CA ILE A 9 -2.16 2.80 18.14
C ILE A 9 -2.48 3.79 19.27
N HIS A 10 -3.41 4.74 19.06
CA HIS A 10 -3.91 5.70 20.05
C HIS A 10 -2.81 6.31 20.94
N GLY A 11 -1.73 6.78 20.30
CA GLY A 11 -0.59 7.39 20.97
C GLY A 11 0.43 6.43 21.56
N ASN A 12 0.19 5.12 21.45
CA ASN A 12 1.17 4.08 21.85
C ASN A 12 2.24 3.93 20.75
N LEU A 13 3.27 4.76 20.80
CA LEU A 13 4.35 4.78 19.81
C LEU A 13 5.21 3.51 19.93
N ILE A 14 4.94 2.54 19.07
CA ILE A 14 5.52 1.19 19.09
C ILE A 14 7.00 1.25 18.76
N THR A 15 7.86 0.65 19.60
CA THR A 15 9.31 0.69 19.44
C THR A 15 9.91 -0.51 18.75
N ASN A 16 9.20 -1.64 18.70
CA ASN A 16 9.62 -2.91 18.11
C ASN A 16 9.04 -3.15 16.72
N ILE A 17 8.88 -2.09 15.93
CA ILE A 17 8.50 -2.22 14.51
C ILE A 17 9.58 -3.04 13.80
N PRO A 18 9.21 -4.10 13.06
CA PRO A 18 10.17 -4.89 12.29
C PRO A 18 10.80 -4.06 11.18
N GLU A 19 12.03 -4.41 10.78
CA GLU A 19 12.67 -3.80 9.63
C GLU A 19 11.84 -4.03 8.36
N CYS A 20 11.52 -2.94 7.66
CA CYS A 20 10.72 -2.94 6.43
C CYS A 20 11.10 -1.76 5.53
N ASP A 21 10.70 -1.83 4.27
CA ASP A 21 10.88 -0.70 3.35
C ASP A 21 9.84 0.38 3.61
N VAL A 22 8.58 -0.02 3.79
CA VAL A 22 7.45 0.88 4.02
C VAL A 22 6.67 0.43 5.25
N LEU A 23 6.43 1.35 6.19
CA LEU A 23 5.44 1.18 7.24
C LEU A 23 4.15 1.88 6.84
N CYS A 24 3.04 1.16 6.81
CA CYS A 24 1.70 1.70 6.59
C CYS A 24 0.96 1.81 7.92
N ILE A 25 0.39 2.99 8.23
CA ILE A 25 -0.40 3.25 9.43
C ILE A 25 -1.83 3.60 9.01
N CYS A 26 -2.78 2.74 9.36
CA CYS A 26 -4.15 2.80 8.86
C CYS A 26 -5.12 3.54 9.81
N GLY A 27 -4.67 4.65 10.41
CA GLY A 27 -5.51 5.55 11.20
C GLY A 27 -5.48 5.32 12.70
N ASP A 28 -6.19 6.19 13.41
CA ASP A 28 -6.33 6.23 14.86
C ASP A 28 -5.00 6.25 15.60
N VAL A 29 -4.22 7.28 15.26
CA VAL A 29 -2.82 7.41 15.68
C VAL A 29 -2.67 8.25 16.92
N ILE A 30 -3.47 9.33 17.05
CA ILE A 30 -3.37 10.34 18.11
C ILE A 30 -3.67 9.78 19.51
N GLU A 31 -3.09 10.38 20.56
CA GLU A 31 -3.44 10.08 21.94
C GLU A 31 -4.90 10.45 22.26
N LEU A 32 -5.65 9.52 22.87
CA LEU A 32 -7.07 9.69 23.19
C LEU A 32 -7.37 10.93 24.04
N ASN A 33 -6.48 11.27 24.98
CA ASN A 33 -6.68 12.38 25.92
C ASN A 33 -6.47 13.78 25.32
N ILE A 34 -5.93 13.87 24.11
CA ILE A 34 -5.71 15.14 23.40
C ILE A 34 -6.45 15.23 22.06
N GLN A 35 -7.03 14.15 21.56
CA GLN A 35 -7.59 13.99 20.21
C GLN A 35 -8.56 15.13 19.81
N ARG A 36 -9.31 15.70 20.74
CA ARG A 36 -10.27 16.78 20.49
C ARG A 36 -9.72 18.19 20.78
N ASN A 37 -8.45 18.32 21.10
CA ASN A 37 -7.80 19.61 21.30
C ASN A 37 -6.83 19.87 20.15
N ASN A 38 -7.21 20.76 19.23
CA ASN A 38 -6.45 21.01 18.02
C ASN A 38 -5.01 21.49 18.28
N GLU A 39 -4.80 22.39 19.25
CA GLU A 39 -3.46 22.92 19.56
C GLU A 39 -2.54 21.82 20.11
N ARG A 40 -3.03 21.00 21.05
CA ARG A 40 -2.25 19.89 21.61
C ARG A 40 -1.99 18.81 20.57
N SER A 41 -2.99 18.52 19.73
CA SER A 41 -2.86 17.55 18.63
C SER A 41 -1.83 18.01 17.61
N GLU A 42 -1.86 19.28 17.19
CA GLU A 42 -0.85 19.84 16.28
C GLU A 42 0.57 19.68 16.83
N LEU A 43 0.76 20.10 18.09
CA LEU A 43 2.06 19.97 18.75
C LEU A 43 2.52 18.51 18.86
N TRP A 44 1.58 17.60 19.09
CA TRP A 44 1.87 16.17 19.17
C TRP A 44 2.32 15.62 17.81
N TRP A 45 1.59 15.92 16.74
CA TRP A 45 1.93 15.51 15.39
C TRP A 45 3.29 16.06 14.94
N LYS A 46 3.53 17.36 15.16
CA LYS A 46 4.77 18.04 14.72
C LYS A 46 6.00 17.68 15.52
N ASN A 47 5.85 17.23 16.76
CA ASN A 47 7.01 17.00 17.66
C ASN A 47 7.12 15.54 18.09
N LYS A 48 6.12 14.99 18.79
CA LYS A 48 6.21 13.65 19.38
C LYS A 48 6.17 12.57 18.31
N PHE A 49 5.21 12.67 17.39
CA PHE A 49 5.04 11.71 16.33
C PHE A 49 6.21 11.73 15.32
N THR A 50 6.63 12.89 14.84
CA THR A 50 7.76 13.02 13.92
C THR A 50 9.05 12.44 14.50
N LYS A 51 9.36 12.74 15.78
CA LYS A 51 10.53 12.17 16.46
C LYS A 51 10.48 10.65 16.60
N TRP A 52 9.29 10.07 16.70
CA TRP A 52 9.14 8.63 16.69
C TRP A 52 9.39 8.07 15.28
N ILE A 53 8.79 8.68 14.24
CA ILE A 53 8.99 8.31 12.84
C ILE A 53 10.47 8.29 12.43
N GLU A 54 11.24 9.29 12.86
CA GLU A 54 12.67 9.38 12.55
C GLU A 54 13.47 8.15 13.01
N LYS A 55 13.06 7.56 14.14
CA LYS A 55 13.74 6.42 14.77
C LYS A 55 13.33 5.06 14.21
N LEU A 56 12.28 4.98 13.41
CA LEU A 56 11.78 3.72 12.91
C LEU A 56 12.72 3.08 11.87
N PRO A 57 12.86 1.75 11.87
CA PRO A 57 13.74 1.01 10.95
C PRO A 57 13.07 0.79 9.60
N CYS A 58 12.55 1.85 8.97
CA CYS A 58 11.91 1.80 7.66
C CYS A 58 12.32 3.01 6.81
N LYS A 59 12.26 2.86 5.49
CA LYS A 59 12.63 3.92 4.54
C LYS A 59 11.52 4.95 4.36
N LYS A 60 10.26 4.50 4.36
CA LYS A 60 9.06 5.33 4.23
C LYS A 60 8.02 4.95 5.28
N VAL A 61 7.23 5.94 5.69
CA VAL A 61 6.03 5.76 6.51
C VAL A 61 4.87 6.43 5.79
N ILE A 62 3.83 5.66 5.52
CA ILE A 62 2.60 6.15 4.89
C ILE A 62 1.50 6.10 5.94
N VAL A 63 0.85 7.23 6.19
CA VAL A 63 -0.19 7.38 7.20
C VAL A 63 -1.48 7.84 6.56
N ILE A 64 -2.58 7.19 6.88
CA ILE A 64 -3.91 7.76 6.72
C ILE A 64 -4.47 8.14 8.09
N PRO A 65 -5.31 9.18 8.19
CA PRO A 65 -6.07 9.44 9.41
C PRO A 65 -7.09 8.35 9.73
N GLY A 66 -7.55 8.31 10.99
CA GLY A 66 -8.72 7.56 11.42
C GLY A 66 -9.76 8.49 12.09
N ASN A 67 -10.81 7.90 12.64
CA ASN A 67 -11.92 8.66 13.21
C ASN A 67 -11.58 9.36 14.55
N HIS A 68 -10.48 9.01 15.17
CA HIS A 68 -9.96 9.73 16.34
C HIS A 68 -8.97 10.87 15.97
N ASP A 69 -8.54 10.98 14.71
CA ASP A 69 -7.55 11.97 14.27
C ASP A 69 -8.22 13.32 13.89
N PHE A 70 -9.00 13.89 14.82
CA PHE A 70 -9.84 15.09 14.62
C PHE A 70 -9.09 16.31 14.10
N TYR A 71 -7.84 16.52 14.53
CA TYR A 71 -7.03 17.64 14.06
C TYR A 71 -6.75 17.51 12.55
N LEU A 72 -6.51 16.30 12.06
CA LEU A 72 -6.25 16.07 10.63
C LEU A 72 -7.50 16.33 9.78
N GLU A 73 -8.69 15.95 10.27
CA GLU A 73 -9.95 16.33 9.62
C GLU A 73 -10.17 17.85 9.66
N TYR A 74 -9.90 18.50 10.81
CA TYR A 74 -10.04 19.94 10.97
C TYR A 74 -9.19 20.70 9.94
N ILE A 75 -7.91 20.38 9.82
CA ILE A 75 -7.03 21.04 8.84
C ILE A 75 -7.37 20.69 7.40
N TYR A 76 -7.87 19.49 7.13
CA TYR A 76 -8.36 19.07 5.82
C TYR A 76 -9.58 19.92 5.40
N ASN A 77 -10.58 20.05 6.25
CA ASN A 77 -11.79 20.83 6.01
C ASN A 77 -11.53 22.36 5.89
N ASN A 78 -10.43 22.85 6.45
CA ASN A 78 -10.01 24.25 6.38
C ASN A 78 -8.93 24.53 5.31
N ASN A 79 -8.65 23.59 4.41
CA ASN A 79 -7.63 23.70 3.35
C ASN A 79 -6.19 23.96 3.85
N LEU A 80 -5.88 23.53 5.08
CA LEU A 80 -4.55 23.65 5.70
C LEU A 80 -3.74 22.34 5.60
N PHE A 81 -4.36 21.25 5.17
CA PHE A 81 -3.74 19.92 5.18
C PHE A 81 -2.52 19.85 4.25
N GLU A 82 -2.58 20.45 3.06
CA GLU A 82 -1.47 20.43 2.11
C GLU A 82 -0.21 21.12 2.66
N GLN A 83 -0.39 22.25 3.35
CA GLN A 83 0.72 22.95 4.01
C GLN A 83 1.29 22.09 5.14
N PHE A 84 0.42 21.52 5.98
CA PHE A 84 0.83 20.67 7.10
C PHE A 84 1.60 19.43 6.62
N ARG A 85 1.06 18.68 5.65
CA ARG A 85 1.74 17.47 5.15
C ARG A 85 3.10 17.77 4.52
N LYS A 86 3.24 18.90 3.81
CA LYS A 86 4.51 19.34 3.24
C LYS A 86 5.54 19.65 4.34
N GLU A 87 5.12 20.41 5.36
CA GLU A 87 5.96 20.74 6.52
C GLU A 87 6.48 19.46 7.22
N ILE A 88 5.57 18.51 7.49
CA ILE A 88 5.92 17.22 8.10
C ILE A 88 6.83 16.38 7.21
N TYR A 89 6.56 16.33 5.90
CA TYR A 89 7.39 15.59 4.94
C TYR A 89 8.83 16.10 4.93
N GLU A 90 9.02 17.42 4.89
CA GLU A 90 10.36 18.02 4.92
C GLU A 90 11.05 17.84 6.30
N SER A 91 10.32 18.04 7.39
CA SER A 91 10.87 17.90 8.75
C SER A 91 11.31 16.47 9.08
N THR A 92 10.72 15.46 8.44
CA THR A 92 11.08 14.03 8.61
C THR A 92 12.06 13.54 7.53
N ASN A 93 12.77 14.42 6.86
CA ASN A 93 13.66 14.08 5.74
C ASN A 93 12.96 13.24 4.66
N LYS A 94 11.76 13.64 4.29
CA LYS A 94 10.93 12.99 3.26
C LYS A 94 10.52 11.55 3.60
N LYS A 95 10.57 11.18 4.87
CA LYS A 95 10.22 9.82 5.32
C LYS A 95 8.72 9.64 5.52
N LEU A 96 8.02 10.64 6.09
CA LEU A 96 6.60 10.56 6.44
C LEU A 96 5.71 11.17 5.36
N VAL A 97 4.76 10.37 4.86
CA VAL A 97 3.77 10.73 3.84
C VAL A 97 2.37 10.55 4.41
N PHE A 98 1.54 11.59 4.37
CA PHE A 98 0.11 11.49 4.70
C PHE A 98 -0.73 11.36 3.43
N LEU A 99 -1.75 10.49 3.48
CA LEU A 99 -2.72 10.32 2.39
C LEU A 99 -4.16 10.55 2.88
N ILE A 100 -4.91 11.38 2.17
CA ILE A 100 -6.37 11.53 2.27
C ILE A 100 -6.90 11.56 0.84
N ASP A 101 -7.53 10.49 0.41
CA ASP A 101 -8.05 10.27 -0.95
C ASP A 101 -7.00 10.57 -2.04
N GLN A 102 -5.77 10.11 -1.83
CA GLN A 102 -4.63 10.41 -2.68
C GLN A 102 -3.77 9.18 -2.93
N TYR A 103 -3.07 9.21 -4.06
CA TYR A 103 -2.00 8.27 -4.38
C TYR A 103 -0.65 8.70 -3.80
N TYR A 104 0.17 7.70 -3.54
CA TYR A 104 1.61 7.82 -3.39
C TYR A 104 2.27 6.65 -4.10
N GLU A 105 3.27 6.91 -4.92
CA GLU A 105 4.04 5.87 -5.58
C GLU A 105 5.45 5.79 -4.97
N TYR A 106 5.87 4.59 -4.64
CA TYR A 106 7.21 4.33 -4.13
C TYR A 106 7.77 3.05 -4.75
N GLU A 107 8.90 3.17 -5.44
CA GLU A 107 9.57 2.07 -6.17
C GLU A 107 8.63 1.28 -7.09
N GLY A 108 7.75 1.97 -7.80
CA GLY A 108 6.79 1.39 -8.75
C GLY A 108 5.56 0.74 -8.11
N ILE A 109 5.41 0.79 -6.78
CA ILE A 109 4.21 0.33 -6.07
C ILE A 109 3.30 1.53 -5.80
N LYS A 110 2.03 1.41 -6.21
CA LYS A 110 1.00 2.45 -6.02
C LYS A 110 0.21 2.21 -4.75
N PHE A 111 0.35 3.11 -3.79
CA PHE A 111 -0.44 3.18 -2.58
C PHE A 111 -1.60 4.16 -2.77
N TYR A 112 -2.77 3.84 -2.25
CA TYR A 112 -3.88 4.77 -2.13
C TYR A 112 -4.40 4.78 -0.71
N GLY A 113 -4.67 5.97 -0.15
CA GLY A 113 -5.13 6.10 1.23
C GLY A 113 -6.48 6.81 1.33
N SER A 114 -7.44 6.21 2.04
CA SER A 114 -8.77 6.75 2.29
C SER A 114 -9.16 6.58 3.77
N PRO A 115 -9.33 7.68 4.52
CA PRO A 115 -9.54 7.64 5.96
C PRO A 115 -11.00 7.42 6.38
N TRP A 116 -11.94 7.50 5.45
CA TRP A 116 -13.37 7.57 5.73
C TRP A 116 -13.90 6.30 6.37
N ILE A 117 -14.78 6.47 7.37
CA ILE A 117 -15.51 5.37 8.02
C ILE A 117 -17.02 5.55 7.80
N ALA A 118 -17.77 4.44 7.79
CA ALA A 118 -19.22 4.52 7.83
C ALA A 118 -19.68 5.25 9.10
N PRO A 119 -20.75 6.06 9.01
CA PRO A 119 -21.29 6.72 10.19
C PRO A 119 -21.66 5.70 11.27
N ILE A 120 -21.16 5.92 12.49
CA ILE A 120 -21.48 5.08 13.64
C ILE A 120 -22.91 5.41 14.07
N MET A 121 -23.78 4.40 14.14
CA MET A 121 -25.19 4.54 14.46
C MET A 121 -25.38 5.39 15.74
N PHE A 122 -26.26 6.42 15.66
CA PHE A 122 -26.52 7.42 16.71
C PHE A 122 -25.33 8.32 17.08
N GLN A 123 -24.24 8.30 16.28
CA GLN A 123 -23.04 9.10 16.52
C GLN A 123 -22.44 9.71 15.24
N GLU A 124 -23.26 9.89 14.20
CA GLU A 124 -22.85 10.24 12.83
C GLU A 124 -21.96 11.49 12.76
N ASP A 125 -22.24 12.48 13.63
CA ASP A 125 -21.49 13.76 13.65
C ASP A 125 -20.41 13.83 14.75
N LYS A 126 -20.14 12.73 15.46
CA LYS A 126 -19.25 12.77 16.63
C LYS A 126 -17.81 12.37 16.31
N TRP A 127 -17.57 11.79 15.14
CA TRP A 127 -16.28 11.23 14.76
C TRP A 127 -15.72 11.88 13.51
N ALA A 128 -14.40 11.99 13.45
CA ALA A 128 -13.72 12.50 12.28
C ALA A 128 -13.88 11.53 11.10
N PHE A 129 -13.80 12.03 9.87
CA PHE A 129 -13.88 11.27 8.63
C PHE A 129 -15.10 10.34 8.52
N SER A 130 -16.21 10.67 9.18
CA SER A 130 -17.43 9.86 9.15
C SER A 130 -18.53 10.41 8.23
N LYS A 131 -18.35 11.61 7.69
CA LYS A 131 -19.32 12.23 6.78
C LYS A 131 -19.03 11.80 5.33
N ASP A 132 -20.10 11.49 4.59
CA ASP A 132 -20.00 11.21 3.14
C ASP A 132 -19.19 9.96 2.75
N ALA A 133 -18.91 9.06 3.67
CA ALA A 133 -18.05 7.90 3.46
C ALA A 133 -18.43 7.08 2.22
N ASN A 134 -19.73 6.80 1.98
CA ASN A 134 -20.19 6.04 0.83
C ASN A 134 -19.83 6.70 -0.52
N ASN A 135 -19.93 8.03 -0.61
CA ASN A 135 -19.51 8.75 -1.81
C ASN A 135 -17.99 8.68 -1.99
N LYS A 136 -17.23 8.71 -0.89
CA LYS A 136 -15.77 8.58 -0.91
C LYS A 136 -15.32 7.19 -1.34
N TYR A 137 -15.97 6.13 -0.88
CA TYR A 137 -15.63 4.75 -1.26
C TYR A 137 -15.78 4.51 -2.77
N GLN A 138 -16.78 5.12 -3.42
CA GLN A 138 -16.98 5.02 -4.87
C GLN A 138 -15.80 5.59 -5.66
N LEU A 139 -15.13 6.60 -5.12
CA LEU A 139 -14.01 7.30 -5.75
C LEU A 139 -12.68 6.59 -5.58
N ILE A 140 -12.59 5.55 -4.75
CA ILE A 140 -11.35 4.77 -4.57
C ILE A 140 -10.97 4.12 -5.91
N PRO A 141 -9.80 4.45 -6.45
CA PRO A 141 -9.35 3.94 -7.75
C PRO A 141 -8.59 2.62 -7.61
N ASN A 142 -8.14 2.05 -8.73
CA ASN A 142 -7.25 0.90 -8.73
C ASN A 142 -5.87 1.25 -8.17
N CYS A 143 -5.32 0.40 -7.31
CA CYS A 143 -3.98 0.57 -6.73
C CYS A 143 -3.34 -0.79 -6.41
N ASP A 144 -2.08 -0.80 -6.04
CA ASP A 144 -1.42 -2.03 -5.56
C ASP A 144 -1.76 -2.26 -4.08
N ILE A 145 -1.59 -1.23 -3.26
CA ILE A 145 -1.85 -1.25 -1.82
C ILE A 145 -2.92 -0.22 -1.49
N LEU A 146 -4.06 -0.71 -1.03
CA LEU A 146 -5.13 0.13 -0.49
C LEU A 146 -4.99 0.24 1.03
N LEU A 147 -5.03 1.47 1.53
CA LEU A 147 -5.14 1.76 2.96
C LEU A 147 -6.51 2.38 3.22
N THR A 148 -7.32 1.77 4.06
CA THR A 148 -8.53 2.40 4.59
C THR A 148 -8.49 2.36 6.11
N HIS A 149 -9.18 3.31 6.76
CA HIS A 149 -9.37 3.16 8.19
C HIS A 149 -10.49 2.17 8.47
N ASP A 150 -11.61 2.25 7.74
CA ASP A 150 -12.74 1.35 7.93
C ASP A 150 -12.46 -0.09 7.45
N ASN A 151 -13.16 -1.04 8.04
CA ASN A 151 -13.02 -2.46 7.80
C ASN A 151 -13.91 -2.92 6.63
N PRO A 152 -13.36 -3.39 5.50
CA PRO A 152 -14.13 -3.81 4.34
C PRO A 152 -14.95 -5.10 4.54
N ILE A 153 -14.62 -5.89 5.57
CA ILE A 153 -15.33 -7.14 5.89
C ILE A 153 -16.62 -6.82 6.69
N LYS A 154 -16.55 -5.86 7.61
CA LYS A 154 -17.69 -5.42 8.42
C LYS A 154 -18.54 -4.38 7.70
N ASN A 155 -17.90 -3.46 6.99
CA ASN A 155 -18.57 -2.50 6.14
C ASN A 155 -18.73 -3.05 4.73
N HIS A 156 -19.86 -3.69 4.46
CA HIS A 156 -20.14 -4.33 3.18
C HIS A 156 -20.19 -3.32 2.01
N ALA A 157 -20.57 -2.06 2.26
CA ALA A 157 -20.56 -1.02 1.23
C ALA A 157 -19.13 -0.73 0.78
N LEU A 158 -18.19 -0.53 1.72
CA LEU A 158 -16.77 -0.39 1.40
C LEU A 158 -16.26 -1.64 0.68
N GLY A 159 -16.49 -2.84 1.25
CA GLY A 159 -16.03 -4.09 0.67
C GLY A 159 -16.46 -4.27 -0.78
N PHE A 160 -17.73 -3.99 -1.09
CA PHE A 160 -18.27 -4.06 -2.45
C PHE A 160 -17.61 -3.03 -3.39
N MET A 161 -17.48 -1.77 -2.93
CA MET A 161 -16.95 -0.68 -3.75
C MET A 161 -15.47 -0.83 -4.11
N VAL A 162 -14.69 -1.52 -3.27
CA VAL A 162 -13.24 -1.70 -3.49
C VAL A 162 -12.87 -3.07 -4.05
N PHE A 163 -13.83 -3.99 -4.17
CA PHE A 163 -13.57 -5.34 -4.68
C PHE A 163 -12.91 -5.29 -6.05
N GLY A 164 -11.77 -5.98 -6.18
CA GLY A 164 -10.99 -6.05 -7.42
C GLY A 164 -10.15 -4.81 -7.74
N LYS A 165 -10.14 -3.77 -6.88
CA LYS A 165 -9.39 -2.52 -7.11
C LYS A 165 -7.99 -2.52 -6.49
N TYR A 166 -7.58 -3.54 -5.72
CA TYR A 166 -6.31 -3.60 -5.02
C TYR A 166 -5.68 -4.99 -5.13
N LYS A 167 -4.36 -5.04 -4.92
CA LYS A 167 -3.64 -6.32 -4.74
C LYS A 167 -3.60 -6.71 -3.25
N TYR A 168 -3.47 -5.72 -2.36
CA TYR A 168 -3.51 -5.89 -0.91
C TYR A 168 -4.23 -4.72 -0.27
N HIS A 169 -5.04 -5.00 0.76
CA HIS A 169 -5.80 -4.01 1.50
C HIS A 169 -5.43 -4.08 2.98
N LEU A 170 -4.90 -2.98 3.52
CA LEU A 170 -4.57 -2.81 4.94
C LEU A 170 -5.59 -1.86 5.57
N TYR A 171 -6.13 -2.22 6.75
CA TYR A 171 -7.16 -1.43 7.41
C TYR A 171 -7.10 -1.53 8.93
N GLY A 172 -7.95 -0.75 9.64
CA GLY A 172 -8.05 -0.70 11.09
C GLY A 172 -9.49 -0.56 11.59
N HIS A 173 -9.72 0.37 12.52
CA HIS A 173 -11.00 0.80 13.08
C HIS A 173 -11.71 -0.25 13.95
N TRP A 174 -11.83 -1.47 13.50
CA TRP A 174 -12.42 -2.57 14.27
C TRP A 174 -11.30 -3.35 14.95
N HIS A 175 -11.06 -3.00 16.21
CA HIS A 175 -9.91 -3.51 16.95
C HIS A 175 -9.88 -5.05 16.92
N ASP A 176 -10.96 -5.72 17.24
CA ASP A 176 -11.06 -7.18 17.25
C ASP A 176 -11.55 -7.79 15.92
N GLY A 177 -11.43 -7.05 14.83
CA GLY A 177 -11.80 -7.52 13.49
C GLY A 177 -10.81 -8.54 12.93
N ASP A 178 -11.33 -9.50 12.16
CA ASP A 178 -10.53 -10.52 11.48
C ASP A 178 -9.90 -9.98 10.19
N SER A 179 -8.84 -10.64 9.75
CA SER A 179 -8.28 -10.51 8.39
C SER A 179 -8.87 -11.59 7.48
N ASP A 180 -8.98 -11.30 6.17
CA ASP A 180 -9.33 -12.28 5.16
C ASP A 180 -8.18 -12.42 4.15
N VAL A 181 -7.44 -13.52 4.28
CA VAL A 181 -6.27 -13.81 3.45
C VAL A 181 -6.67 -14.09 1.99
N ASN A 182 -7.85 -14.67 1.75
CA ASN A 182 -8.33 -14.97 0.40
C ASN A 182 -8.67 -13.68 -0.37
N LEU A 183 -9.23 -12.69 0.33
CA LEU A 183 -9.47 -11.35 -0.19
C LEU A 183 -8.22 -10.45 -0.10
N ARG A 184 -7.13 -10.92 0.48
CA ARG A 184 -5.91 -10.14 0.75
C ARG A 184 -6.19 -8.85 1.52
N CYS A 185 -7.10 -8.95 2.49
CA CYS A 185 -7.51 -7.87 3.40
C CYS A 185 -6.96 -8.14 4.80
N TYR A 186 -6.23 -7.18 5.37
CA TYR A 186 -5.52 -7.39 6.62
C TYR A 186 -5.87 -6.32 7.64
N ASN A 187 -6.39 -6.75 8.80
CA ASN A 187 -6.59 -5.89 9.95
C ASN A 187 -5.25 -5.60 10.62
N CYS A 188 -4.88 -4.34 10.67
CA CYS A 188 -3.62 -3.87 11.22
C CYS A 188 -3.72 -3.32 12.65
N SER A 189 -4.92 -3.37 13.29
CA SER A 189 -5.17 -2.82 14.63
C SER A 189 -4.29 -3.49 15.68
N ARG A 190 -3.56 -2.68 16.44
CA ARG A 190 -2.60 -3.13 17.45
C ARG A 190 -3.21 -3.31 18.84
N LEU A 191 -4.30 -2.62 19.10
CA LEU A 191 -4.99 -2.64 20.40
C LEU A 191 -6.30 -3.42 20.30
N ASP A 192 -6.73 -3.96 21.43
CA ASP A 192 -8.07 -4.52 21.62
C ASP A 192 -9.11 -3.43 21.91
N ASP A 193 -10.39 -3.79 22.06
CA ASP A 193 -11.48 -2.86 22.37
C ASP A 193 -11.35 -2.18 23.75
N HIS A 194 -10.42 -2.62 24.58
CA HIS A 194 -10.05 -2.00 25.85
C HIS A 194 -8.79 -1.14 25.76
N TYR A 195 -8.26 -0.92 24.54
CA TYR A 195 -7.04 -0.17 24.26
C TYR A 195 -5.76 -0.78 24.86
N ASN A 196 -5.76 -2.10 25.12
CA ASN A 196 -4.55 -2.83 25.49
C ASN A 196 -3.91 -3.44 24.24
N PHE A 197 -2.59 -3.63 24.27
CA PHE A 197 -1.93 -4.38 23.21
C PHE A 197 -2.48 -5.82 23.12
N LYS A 198 -2.86 -6.23 21.92
CA LYS A 198 -3.32 -7.58 21.66
C LYS A 198 -2.23 -8.60 22.03
N LYS A 199 -2.61 -9.62 22.78
CA LYS A 199 -1.73 -10.75 23.10
C LYS A 199 -1.52 -11.60 21.83
N ASN A 200 -0.28 -12.00 21.58
CA ASN A 200 0.09 -12.85 20.44
C ASN A 200 -0.20 -12.21 19.06
N TYR A 201 -0.21 -10.90 18.98
CA TYR A 201 -0.39 -10.21 17.71
C TYR A 201 0.92 -10.20 16.91
N GLU A 202 0.85 -10.75 15.72
CA GLU A 202 1.90 -10.64 14.73
C GLU A 202 1.70 -9.38 13.87
N PHE A 203 2.79 -8.74 13.46
CA PHE A 203 2.70 -7.63 12.51
C PHE A 203 2.22 -8.15 11.16
N VAL A 204 1.35 -7.38 10.51
CA VAL A 204 1.02 -7.63 9.10
C VAL A 204 2.26 -7.29 8.27
N ILE A 205 2.85 -8.30 7.64
CA ILE A 205 4.02 -8.15 6.78
C ILE A 205 3.66 -8.65 5.38
N LEU A 206 3.88 -7.81 4.38
CA LEU A 206 3.71 -8.15 2.98
C LEU A 206 5.07 -8.10 2.29
N ASP A 207 5.44 -9.16 1.60
CA ASP A 207 6.59 -9.21 0.71
C ASP A 207 6.11 -9.08 -0.74
N ILE A 208 6.42 -7.95 -1.38
CA ILE A 208 5.92 -7.60 -2.71
C ILE A 208 7.09 -7.38 -3.64
N MET A 209 7.06 -8.05 -4.79
CA MET A 209 8.04 -7.79 -5.83
C MET A 209 7.77 -6.43 -6.48
N THR A 210 8.79 -5.58 -6.50
CA THR A 210 8.77 -4.32 -7.25
C THR A 210 8.82 -4.59 -8.75
N GLU A 211 8.42 -3.64 -9.57
CA GLU A 211 8.53 -3.78 -11.04
C GLU A 211 9.99 -3.99 -11.49
N LYS A 212 10.94 -3.41 -10.77
CA LYS A 212 12.37 -3.64 -11.02
C LYS A 212 12.77 -5.08 -10.73
N GLU A 213 12.34 -5.63 -9.59
CA GLU A 213 12.62 -7.03 -9.22
C GLU A 213 11.95 -8.01 -10.19
N LYS A 214 10.72 -7.73 -10.64
CA LYS A 214 10.04 -8.55 -11.67
C LYS A 214 10.81 -8.57 -12.96
N LYS A 215 11.19 -7.40 -13.49
CA LYS A 215 12.00 -7.30 -14.72
C LYS A 215 13.34 -8.03 -14.59
N GLN A 216 13.95 -7.98 -13.41
CA GLN A 216 15.20 -8.70 -13.17
C GLN A 216 14.98 -10.23 -13.22
N VAL A 217 13.95 -10.73 -12.55
CA VAL A 217 13.59 -12.17 -12.58
C VAL A 217 13.23 -12.62 -13.98
N GLU A 218 12.46 -11.82 -14.73
CA GLU A 218 12.11 -12.08 -16.12
C GLU A 218 13.37 -12.15 -16.99
N GLN A 219 14.32 -11.22 -16.81
CA GLN A 219 15.58 -11.23 -17.56
C GLN A 219 16.45 -12.45 -17.19
N GLU A 220 16.59 -12.78 -15.92
CA GLU A 220 17.33 -13.95 -15.46
C GLU A 220 16.72 -15.25 -16.01
N PHE A 221 15.39 -15.34 -16.08
CA PHE A 221 14.69 -16.47 -16.68
C PHE A 221 14.95 -16.55 -18.18
N LEU A 222 14.87 -15.43 -18.90
CA LEU A 222 15.16 -15.37 -20.34
C LEU A 222 16.61 -15.76 -20.64
N ASP A 223 17.56 -15.24 -19.85
CA ASP A 223 18.97 -15.59 -19.99
C ASP A 223 19.21 -17.09 -19.73
N SER A 224 18.49 -17.69 -18.80
CA SER A 224 18.52 -19.13 -18.54
C SER A 224 18.02 -19.94 -19.74
N LEU A 225 16.89 -19.52 -20.34
CA LEU A 225 16.36 -20.18 -21.56
C LEU A 225 17.30 -20.08 -22.74
N ILE A 226 17.91 -18.90 -22.94
CA ILE A 226 18.91 -18.68 -24.02
C ILE A 226 20.11 -19.59 -23.80
N ASN A 227 20.63 -19.71 -22.58
CA ASN A 227 21.76 -20.59 -22.28
C ASN A 227 21.42 -22.06 -22.48
N GLU A 228 20.22 -22.50 -22.11
CA GLU A 228 19.74 -23.86 -22.35
C GLU A 228 19.61 -24.14 -23.87
N ALA A 229 19.06 -23.20 -24.63
CA ALA A 229 18.93 -23.29 -26.07
C ALA A 229 20.32 -23.38 -26.77
N HIS A 230 21.30 -22.59 -26.36
CA HIS A 230 22.66 -22.66 -26.86
C HIS A 230 23.32 -24.03 -26.58
N ASN A 231 23.03 -24.63 -25.43
CA ASN A 231 23.59 -25.94 -25.07
C ASN A 231 22.97 -27.10 -25.87
N THR A 232 21.68 -26.97 -26.24
CA THR A 232 20.94 -28.03 -26.97
C THR A 232 21.00 -27.86 -28.50
N HIS A 233 21.11 -26.65 -28.99
CA HIS A 233 21.12 -26.30 -30.42
C HIS A 233 22.23 -25.28 -30.72
N PRO A 234 23.48 -25.72 -30.98
CA PRO A 234 24.60 -24.81 -31.22
C PRO A 234 24.39 -23.82 -32.37
N ASP A 235 23.55 -24.16 -33.35
CA ASP A 235 23.27 -23.34 -34.55
C ASP A 235 22.20 -22.26 -34.30
N ILE A 236 21.65 -22.18 -33.08
CA ILE A 236 20.57 -21.24 -32.73
C ILE A 236 21.06 -19.77 -32.66
N GLU A 237 22.37 -19.53 -32.61
CA GLU A 237 22.96 -18.19 -32.55
C GLU A 237 22.51 -17.28 -33.70
N GLU A 238 22.45 -17.83 -34.92
CA GLU A 238 22.04 -17.08 -36.10
C GLU A 238 20.57 -16.67 -36.00
N TRP A 239 19.70 -17.55 -35.45
CA TRP A 239 18.30 -17.29 -35.22
C TRP A 239 18.09 -16.28 -34.08
N LEU A 240 18.80 -16.43 -32.97
CA LEU A 240 18.72 -15.50 -31.81
C LEU A 240 19.23 -14.10 -32.14
N SER A 241 20.27 -14.00 -33.01
CA SER A 241 20.78 -12.71 -33.47
C SER A 241 19.76 -12.01 -34.36
N ALA A 242 19.08 -12.74 -35.25
CA ALA A 242 18.01 -12.22 -36.08
C ALA A 242 16.81 -11.77 -35.22
N TYR A 243 16.44 -12.54 -34.21
CA TYR A 243 15.34 -12.20 -33.28
C TYR A 243 15.65 -10.93 -32.46
N LYS A 244 16.87 -10.78 -31.95
CA LYS A 244 17.31 -9.58 -31.25
C LYS A 244 17.24 -8.31 -32.10
N VAL A 245 17.59 -8.40 -33.36
CA VAL A 245 17.52 -7.27 -34.32
C VAL A 245 16.07 -6.83 -34.58
N ILE A 246 15.13 -7.78 -34.56
CA ILE A 246 13.72 -7.50 -34.87
C ILE A 246 12.97 -6.96 -33.65
N ASN A 247 13.34 -7.37 -32.41
CA ASN A 247 12.54 -7.13 -31.20
C ASN A 247 13.23 -6.28 -30.12
N LEU A 248 14.41 -5.70 -30.37
CA LEU A 248 14.93 -4.67 -29.46
C LEU A 248 14.18 -3.36 -29.71
N PRO A 249 13.59 -2.74 -28.66
CA PRO A 249 13.03 -1.41 -28.79
C PRO A 249 14.14 -0.46 -29.20
N GLN A 250 14.05 0.11 -30.38
CA GLN A 250 14.77 1.34 -30.70
C GLN A 250 14.14 2.42 -29.83
N ASP A 251 14.95 3.06 -28.98
CA ASP A 251 14.57 4.12 -28.04
C ASP A 251 13.38 4.96 -28.51
N LYS A 252 12.17 4.54 -28.14
CA LYS A 252 10.96 5.35 -28.10
C LYS A 252 10.10 4.82 -26.97
N GLU A 253 9.89 5.66 -25.98
CA GLU A 253 8.82 5.58 -25.02
C GLU A 253 7.48 5.51 -25.77
N ASP A 254 6.95 4.30 -25.99
CA ASP A 254 5.54 4.09 -26.34
C ASP A 254 5.15 2.65 -26.02
N GLU A 255 3.98 2.50 -25.46
CA GLU A 255 3.30 1.31 -24.96
C GLU A 255 3.50 0.06 -25.80
N VAL A 256 4.05 -1.00 -25.20
CA VAL A 256 4.10 -2.33 -25.82
C VAL A 256 3.03 -3.22 -25.18
N GLU A 257 1.96 -3.47 -25.95
CA GLU A 257 1.02 -4.55 -25.67
C GLU A 257 1.72 -5.91 -25.80
N TRP A 258 1.74 -6.67 -24.71
CA TRP A 258 2.31 -8.01 -24.66
C TRP A 258 1.32 -9.05 -25.23
N ASN A 259 1.42 -9.38 -26.51
CA ASN A 259 0.63 -10.43 -27.16
C ASN A 259 1.46 -11.28 -28.11
N THR A 260 2.58 -11.90 -27.67
CA THR A 260 3.32 -12.76 -28.62
C THR A 260 4.12 -13.93 -28.04
N SER A 261 4.24 -14.11 -26.74
CA SER A 261 5.08 -15.19 -26.21
C SER A 261 4.41 -16.58 -26.19
N ALA A 262 3.09 -16.68 -26.32
CA ALA A 262 2.39 -17.97 -26.33
C ALA A 262 2.33 -18.63 -27.73
N GLU A 263 2.25 -17.84 -28.79
CA GLU A 263 2.09 -18.37 -30.16
C GLU A 263 3.41 -18.89 -30.79
N ILE A 264 4.55 -18.42 -30.30
CA ILE A 264 5.85 -18.82 -30.83
C ILE A 264 6.29 -20.19 -30.28
N LEU A 265 5.94 -20.53 -29.06
CA LEU A 265 6.21 -21.85 -28.46
C LEU A 265 5.37 -22.96 -29.11
N ASP A 266 4.12 -22.67 -29.49
CA ASP A 266 3.26 -23.66 -30.16
C ASP A 266 3.73 -23.97 -31.62
N SER A 267 4.33 -23.02 -32.33
CA SER A 267 4.81 -23.25 -33.70
C SER A 267 6.14 -24.03 -33.78
N ALA A 268 6.97 -23.97 -32.76
CA ALA A 268 8.23 -24.71 -32.70
C ALA A 268 8.02 -26.20 -32.32
N VAL A 269 6.97 -26.48 -31.50
CA VAL A 269 6.68 -27.86 -31.06
C VAL A 269 5.93 -28.68 -32.11
N ILE A 270 5.23 -28.03 -33.05
CA ILE A 270 4.43 -28.75 -34.07
C ILE A 270 5.26 -29.26 -35.24
N ASN A 271 6.46 -28.68 -35.52
CA ASN A 271 7.27 -29.12 -36.63
C ASN A 271 8.16 -30.34 -36.36
N ASP A 272 8.32 -30.78 -35.11
CA ASP A 272 9.10 -31.98 -34.76
C ASP A 272 8.26 -33.28 -34.63
N MET A 273 6.96 -33.25 -34.99
CA MET A 273 6.07 -34.44 -34.94
C MET A 273 5.64 -34.97 -36.32
N GLU A 274 6.18 -34.46 -37.45
CA GLU A 274 5.96 -35.03 -38.79
C GLU A 274 7.29 -35.28 -39.48
N ASP A 275 8.01 -36.36 -39.04
CA ASP A 275 8.92 -37.19 -39.84
C ASP A 275 9.11 -38.58 -39.19
#